data_10c8d6e7f7a426dadc3e292566764cad
#
_entry.id   10c8d6e7f7a426dadc3e292566764cad
#
_cell.length_a   1.000
_cell.length_b   1.000
_cell.length_c   1.000
_cell.angle_alpha   90.00
_cell.angle_beta   90.00
_cell.angle_gamma   90.00
#
_symmetry.space_group_name_H-M   'P 1'
#
loop_
_entity.id
_entity.type
_entity.pdbx_description
1 polymer ?
#
loop_
_entity_poly.entity_id
_entity_poly.type
_entity_poly.pdbx_seq_one_letter_code
_entity_poly.pdbx_strand_id
1 'polypeptide(L)'
;LEKEQQSTRKLKHLLILLSRLLALTALIFAFAQPQSKNGEGQRSGKPALLIYLDNSFSMTAIGTEGTLLSEGRELAKRMLQTVSPATRVLICSNALNHVEQRFQTKAEALRYLDQIESYALTRTLDDVLSWQQRQIKKHQELKEKLGQIKQVFISDFQQSQARLEQQKPEANQSFFAYQLKAQQNQNAYIDSIWFAKPTHHINTDQMLMVRVQNFGTQAKKRLELNIKIGQIKRTMFMQIDAGAEQIASFPYKEINNGSVLCQAHINDQQIHFDDTWYFSYEVPDQTNIYLIEEANSSPNVAKAFAVEERYKVWKTLPGQVSSTALAETDLIVLNGLDEIPSGLREDLITAHQNGQRILIIPGEDITFNDYNPLLRELSLCELGAPQANALNLQRINDADPFFSGVFEKKQQKWNVPMVKKAYSVLNATNSSATPLLIARSGQALFMRSNTTAFLWTTALQPSFGSMVNQSLFPTILLRCAEFASQRYPNYAILGKDAQIKVRASHSNEAPLRFISAETEFIVQYVGTPNNLRLQIGGTAALERLKAGLYELKGIETLAQIALNYNRIESQLKLLSKSELIDLLESNGIKNCNFNQIKEGQSLTAIVLKESNSYWRL
;
A
#
# COMPACT_ATOMS: atom_id res chain seq x y z
N LEU A 1 -0.85 -95.03 38.92
CA LEU A 1 -2.02 -94.14 39.12
C LEU A 1 -1.74 -93.03 40.12
N GLU A 2 -1.11 -93.28 41.31
CA GLU A 2 -0.83 -92.20 42.30
C GLU A 2 0.22 -91.19 41.86
N LYS A 3 1.25 -91.58 41.10
CA LYS A 3 2.26 -90.65 40.54
C LYS A 3 1.72 -89.75 39.44
N GLU A 4 0.76 -90.21 38.65
CA GLU A 4 0.10 -89.39 37.59
C GLU A 4 -0.87 -88.34 38.21
N GLN A 5 -1.59 -88.74 39.29
CA GLN A 5 -2.47 -87.79 39.98
C GLN A 5 -1.69 -86.71 40.74
N GLN A 6 -0.50 -87.00 41.27
CA GLN A 6 0.37 -85.97 41.89
C GLN A 6 0.97 -85.03 40.85
N SER A 7 1.29 -85.51 39.64
CA SER A 7 1.82 -84.72 38.58
C SER A 7 0.76 -83.73 38.02
N THR A 8 -0.48 -84.22 37.86
CA THR A 8 -1.60 -83.37 37.35
C THR A 8 -2.04 -82.32 38.41
N ARG A 9 -1.96 -82.63 39.69
CA ARG A 9 -2.18 -81.66 40.79
C ARG A 9 -1.10 -80.58 40.81
N LYS A 10 0.17 -80.92 40.71
CA LYS A 10 1.28 -79.98 40.62
C LYS A 10 1.15 -79.07 39.41
N LEU A 11 0.75 -79.61 38.25
CA LEU A 11 0.50 -78.82 36.98
C LEU A 11 -0.66 -77.85 37.18
N LYS A 12 -1.77 -78.24 37.80
CA LYS A 12 -2.88 -77.36 38.15
C LYS A 12 -2.48 -76.20 39.07
N HIS A 13 -1.71 -76.52 40.18
CA HIS A 13 -1.24 -75.49 41.06
C HIS A 13 -0.27 -74.51 40.38
N LEU A 14 0.57 -74.98 39.44
CA LEU A 14 1.50 -74.18 38.71
C LEU A 14 0.73 -73.24 37.70
N LEU A 15 -0.32 -73.77 37.05
CA LEU A 15 -1.18 -72.97 36.18
C LEU A 15 -1.98 -71.90 36.94
N ILE A 16 -2.47 -72.21 38.13
CA ILE A 16 -3.14 -71.24 39.01
C ILE A 16 -2.16 -70.19 39.53
N LEU A 17 -0.94 -70.54 39.84
CA LEU A 17 0.09 -69.61 40.25
C LEU A 17 0.46 -68.66 39.05
N LEU A 18 0.64 -69.24 37.87
CA LEU A 18 0.94 -68.50 36.65
C LEU A 18 -0.17 -67.50 36.28
N SER A 19 -1.45 -67.90 36.37
CA SER A 19 -2.59 -67.05 36.11
C SER A 19 -2.71 -65.88 37.10
N ARG A 20 -2.42 -66.14 38.38
CA ARG A 20 -2.37 -65.12 39.45
C ARG A 20 -1.22 -64.13 39.22
N LEU A 21 -0.04 -64.61 38.84
CA LEU A 21 1.12 -63.78 38.49
C LEU A 21 0.83 -62.90 37.22
N LEU A 22 0.20 -63.47 36.19
CA LEU A 22 -0.22 -62.76 34.98
C LEU A 22 -1.26 -61.69 35.31
N ALA A 23 -2.26 -61.98 36.14
CA ALA A 23 -3.25 -61.02 36.60
C ALA A 23 -2.61 -59.90 37.42
N LEU A 24 -1.66 -60.18 38.27
CA LEU A 24 -0.95 -59.19 39.07
C LEU A 24 -0.03 -58.32 38.22
N THR A 25 0.68 -58.90 37.24
CA THR A 25 1.47 -58.18 36.27
C THR A 25 0.60 -57.31 35.39
N ALA A 26 -0.54 -57.80 34.91
CA ALA A 26 -1.49 -57.00 34.12
C ALA A 26 -2.04 -55.81 34.95
N LEU A 27 -2.31 -56.03 36.24
CA LEU A 27 -2.76 -54.99 37.16
C LEU A 27 -1.65 -53.93 37.41
N ILE A 28 -0.41 -54.39 37.62
CA ILE A 28 0.75 -53.50 37.76
C ILE A 28 0.95 -52.71 36.46
N PHE A 29 0.87 -53.32 35.28
CA PHE A 29 0.96 -52.62 33.99
C PHE A 29 -0.19 -51.63 33.78
N ALA A 30 -1.41 -51.96 34.23
CA ALA A 30 -2.56 -51.06 34.15
C ALA A 30 -2.39 -49.79 35.01
N PHE A 31 -1.80 -49.94 36.23
CA PHE A 31 -1.53 -48.81 37.12
C PHE A 31 -0.22 -48.08 36.80
N ALA A 32 0.81 -48.79 36.36
CA ALA A 32 2.11 -48.22 36.05
C ALA A 32 2.10 -47.42 34.73
N GLN A 33 1.10 -47.63 33.86
CA GLN A 33 0.99 -47.00 32.55
C GLN A 33 2.37 -46.83 31.89
N PRO A 34 3.11 -47.93 31.59
CA PRO A 34 4.44 -47.78 31.03
C PRO A 34 4.37 -47.09 29.69
N GLN A 35 4.90 -45.89 29.62
CA GLN A 35 5.08 -45.19 28.37
C GLN A 35 6.28 -45.80 27.65
N SER A 36 6.03 -46.46 26.52
CA SER A 36 7.11 -46.89 25.64
C SER A 36 7.82 -45.63 25.10
N LYS A 37 9.03 -45.40 25.55
CA LYS A 37 9.96 -44.48 24.87
C LYS A 37 10.38 -45.15 23.56
N ASN A 38 9.51 -45.09 22.55
CA ASN A 38 9.92 -45.50 21.20
C ASN A 38 11.09 -44.62 20.80
N GLY A 39 12.16 -45.28 20.48
CA GLY A 39 13.52 -44.86 20.18
C GLY A 39 13.71 -43.72 19.17
N GLU A 40 13.24 -42.54 19.51
CA GLU A 40 13.81 -41.29 19.03
C GLU A 40 14.67 -40.77 20.18
N GLY A 41 15.98 -40.69 19.95
CA GLY A 41 16.97 -40.26 20.91
C GLY A 41 16.49 -39.09 21.74
N GLN A 42 16.71 -39.13 23.04
CA GLN A 42 16.43 -38.06 23.99
C GLN A 42 16.87 -36.74 23.36
N ARG A 43 15.96 -36.05 22.71
CA ARG A 43 16.21 -34.66 22.26
C ARG A 43 16.26 -33.81 23.51
N SER A 44 17.50 -33.67 24.01
CA SER A 44 17.83 -32.85 25.17
C SER A 44 17.37 -31.44 24.93
N GLY A 45 16.42 -30.91 25.68
CA GLY A 45 15.96 -29.54 25.60
C GLY A 45 14.55 -29.35 26.19
N LYS A 46 14.20 -28.10 26.53
CA LYS A 46 12.86 -27.77 27.01
C LYS A 46 11.85 -27.73 25.87
N PRO A 47 10.63 -28.27 26.08
CA PRO A 47 9.59 -28.15 25.05
C PRO A 47 9.25 -26.68 24.81
N ALA A 48 8.92 -26.35 23.55
CA ALA A 48 8.53 -25.00 23.15
C ALA A 48 7.19 -25.00 22.43
N LEU A 49 6.38 -23.99 22.72
CA LEU A 49 5.12 -23.70 22.05
C LEU A 49 5.17 -22.29 21.47
N LEU A 50 5.09 -22.19 20.15
CA LEU A 50 5.03 -20.94 19.43
C LEU A 50 3.59 -20.77 18.94
N ILE A 51 2.95 -19.67 19.28
CA ILE A 51 1.59 -19.35 18.83
C ILE A 51 1.65 -18.07 18.03
N TYR A 52 1.28 -18.16 16.76
CA TYR A 52 0.92 -17.01 15.97
C TYR A 52 -0.59 -16.78 16.08
N LEU A 53 -0.96 -15.63 16.60
CA LEU A 53 -2.34 -15.15 16.62
C LEU A 53 -2.47 -14.02 15.60
N ASP A 54 -3.16 -14.33 14.53
CA ASP A 54 -3.50 -13.31 13.54
C ASP A 54 -4.39 -12.26 14.19
N ASN A 55 -3.97 -11.01 14.12
CA ASN A 55 -4.70 -9.86 14.63
C ASN A 55 -4.95 -8.81 13.53
N SER A 56 -4.96 -9.24 12.26
CA SER A 56 -5.33 -8.42 11.13
C SER A 56 -6.78 -7.94 11.23
N PHE A 57 -7.16 -6.98 10.40
CA PHE A 57 -8.51 -6.41 10.49
C PHE A 57 -9.62 -7.40 10.13
N SER A 58 -9.37 -8.39 9.29
CA SER A 58 -10.34 -9.44 9.01
C SER A 58 -10.76 -10.22 10.25
N MET A 59 -9.85 -10.33 11.22
CA MET A 59 -10.12 -10.98 12.50
C MET A 59 -11.06 -10.18 13.42
N THR A 60 -11.45 -8.97 13.03
CA THR A 60 -12.53 -8.22 13.71
C THR A 60 -13.93 -8.67 13.30
N ALA A 61 -14.05 -9.48 12.24
CA ALA A 61 -15.31 -10.06 11.81
C ALA A 61 -15.95 -10.90 12.93
N ILE A 62 -17.30 -10.93 12.94
CA ILE A 62 -18.07 -11.63 13.98
C ILE A 62 -18.05 -13.13 13.71
N GLY A 63 -17.51 -13.88 14.64
CA GLY A 63 -17.55 -15.33 14.72
C GLY A 63 -18.72 -15.85 15.57
N THR A 64 -18.59 -17.02 16.13
CA THR A 64 -19.66 -17.70 16.89
C THR A 64 -19.83 -17.15 18.32
N GLU A 65 -18.72 -16.85 19.01
CA GLU A 65 -18.68 -16.42 20.41
C GLU A 65 -18.13 -15.01 20.61
N GLY A 66 -18.07 -14.21 19.53
CA GLY A 66 -17.52 -12.86 19.53
C GLY A 66 -16.79 -12.54 18.22
N THR A 67 -15.77 -11.67 18.26
CA THR A 67 -14.92 -11.46 17.09
C THR A 67 -13.96 -12.65 16.91
N LEU A 68 -13.54 -12.92 15.68
CA LEU A 68 -12.56 -13.98 15.41
C LEU A 68 -11.28 -13.79 16.23
N LEU A 69 -10.84 -12.54 16.43
CA LEU A 69 -9.68 -12.24 17.29
C LEU A 69 -9.94 -12.65 18.74
N SER A 70 -11.13 -12.41 19.28
CA SER A 70 -11.48 -12.83 20.64
C SER A 70 -11.54 -14.34 20.77
N GLU A 71 -12.11 -15.03 19.77
CA GLU A 71 -12.14 -16.50 19.71
C GLU A 71 -10.74 -17.09 19.61
N GLY A 72 -9.89 -16.52 18.75
CA GLY A 72 -8.48 -16.92 18.60
C GLY A 72 -7.68 -16.73 19.88
N ARG A 73 -7.91 -15.63 20.59
CA ARG A 73 -7.29 -15.35 21.89
C ARG A 73 -7.69 -16.38 22.94
N GLU A 74 -8.97 -16.70 23.04
CA GLU A 74 -9.46 -17.72 23.98
C GLU A 74 -8.93 -19.12 23.64
N LEU A 75 -8.83 -19.46 22.36
CA LEU A 75 -8.21 -20.69 21.90
C LEU A 75 -6.74 -20.77 22.32
N ALA A 76 -5.97 -19.70 22.09
CA ALA A 76 -4.56 -19.62 22.50
C ALA A 76 -4.39 -19.76 24.02
N LYS A 77 -5.24 -19.12 24.83
CA LYS A 77 -5.24 -19.25 26.30
C LYS A 77 -5.50 -20.68 26.75
N ARG A 78 -6.48 -21.36 26.18
CA ARG A 78 -6.77 -22.78 26.48
C ARG A 78 -5.61 -23.68 26.14
N MET A 79 -4.94 -23.47 24.98
CA MET A 79 -3.73 -24.22 24.64
C MET A 79 -2.62 -24.02 25.67
N LEU A 80 -2.42 -22.78 26.14
CA LEU A 80 -1.45 -22.50 27.19
C LEU A 80 -1.79 -23.19 28.52
N GLN A 81 -3.08 -23.35 28.84
CA GLN A 81 -3.47 -24.04 30.06
C GLN A 81 -3.08 -25.53 30.06
N THR A 82 -3.03 -26.18 28.91
CA THR A 82 -2.72 -27.62 28.77
C THR A 82 -1.22 -27.93 28.78
N VAL A 83 -0.33 -26.95 28.57
CA VAL A 83 1.11 -27.20 28.53
C VAL A 83 1.76 -27.13 29.90
N SER A 84 2.87 -27.86 30.05
CA SER A 84 3.67 -27.88 31.27
C SER A 84 4.21 -26.47 31.62
N PRO A 85 4.33 -26.12 32.90
CA PRO A 85 4.98 -24.88 33.33
C PRO A 85 6.43 -24.72 32.84
N ALA A 86 7.11 -25.85 32.53
CA ALA A 86 8.48 -25.86 32.00
C ALA A 86 8.56 -25.50 30.51
N THR A 87 7.43 -25.48 29.80
CA THR A 87 7.36 -25.14 28.35
C THR A 87 7.73 -23.69 28.12
N ARG A 88 8.62 -23.45 27.15
CA ARG A 88 8.94 -22.13 26.67
C ARG A 88 7.86 -21.68 25.67
N VAL A 89 7.31 -20.52 25.90
CA VAL A 89 6.21 -19.97 25.06
C VAL A 89 6.71 -18.78 24.26
N LEU A 90 6.36 -18.73 22.99
CA LEU A 90 6.55 -17.55 22.13
C LEU A 90 5.20 -17.18 21.53
N ILE A 91 4.66 -16.03 21.92
CA ILE A 91 3.48 -15.46 21.27
C ILE A 91 3.95 -14.47 20.21
N CYS A 92 3.38 -14.52 19.05
CA CYS A 92 3.58 -13.52 18.00
C CYS A 92 2.26 -13.16 17.32
N SER A 93 2.17 -11.92 16.89
CA SER A 93 1.05 -11.35 16.14
C SER A 93 1.58 -10.64 14.89
N ASN A 94 0.72 -9.96 14.13
CA ASN A 94 1.18 -9.15 12.99
C ASN A 94 2.07 -7.97 13.40
N ALA A 95 2.03 -7.54 14.67
CA ALA A 95 2.84 -6.43 15.15
C ALA A 95 4.34 -6.77 15.23
N LEU A 96 4.69 -8.03 15.57
CA LEU A 96 6.06 -8.51 15.80
C LEU A 96 6.87 -7.54 16.69
N ASN A 97 6.24 -7.04 17.73
CA ASN A 97 6.79 -6.01 18.59
C ASN A 97 7.91 -6.55 19.51
N HIS A 98 8.50 -5.69 20.35
CA HIS A 98 9.62 -6.06 21.20
C HIS A 98 9.29 -7.13 22.25
N VAL A 99 8.05 -7.22 22.74
CA VAL A 99 7.59 -8.24 23.68
C VAL A 99 7.59 -9.61 23.03
N GLU A 100 7.25 -9.68 21.76
CA GLU A 100 7.19 -10.90 20.96
C GLU A 100 8.58 -11.46 20.58
N GLN A 101 9.64 -10.65 20.71
CA GLN A 101 11.02 -11.05 20.35
C GLN A 101 11.73 -11.96 21.37
N ARG A 102 11.02 -12.46 22.36
CA ARG A 102 11.59 -13.34 23.41
C ARG A 102 10.62 -14.43 23.81
N PHE A 103 11.17 -15.58 24.18
CA PHE A 103 10.39 -16.61 24.83
C PHE A 103 9.96 -16.16 26.23
N GLN A 104 8.73 -16.43 26.55
CA GLN A 104 8.02 -16.00 27.74
C GLN A 104 7.70 -17.21 28.65
N THR A 105 7.40 -16.94 29.89
CA THR A 105 6.75 -17.92 30.79
C THR A 105 5.26 -18.03 30.43
N LYS A 106 4.61 -19.13 30.81
CA LYS A 106 3.17 -19.32 30.61
C LYS A 106 2.34 -18.14 31.17
N ALA A 107 2.71 -17.63 32.35
CA ALA A 107 1.99 -16.52 32.98
C ALA A 107 2.15 -15.18 32.24
N GLU A 108 3.35 -14.89 31.70
CA GLU A 108 3.59 -13.71 30.89
C GLU A 108 2.80 -13.79 29.56
N ALA A 109 2.83 -14.96 28.90
CA ALA A 109 2.13 -15.21 27.65
C ALA A 109 0.60 -15.05 27.80
N LEU A 110 0.01 -15.56 28.90
CA LEU A 110 -1.42 -15.37 29.18
C LEU A 110 -1.80 -13.89 29.32
N ARG A 111 -0.99 -13.11 30.04
CA ARG A 111 -1.23 -11.66 30.19
C ARG A 111 -1.05 -10.91 28.87
N TYR A 112 -0.08 -11.31 28.07
CA TYR A 112 0.18 -10.66 26.79
C TYR A 112 -0.94 -10.90 25.79
N LEU A 113 -1.53 -12.10 25.74
CA LEU A 113 -2.67 -12.38 24.85
C LEU A 113 -3.84 -11.40 25.07
N ASP A 114 -4.07 -10.95 26.30
CA ASP A 114 -5.14 -9.98 26.60
C ASP A 114 -4.87 -8.58 26.03
N GLN A 115 -3.61 -8.26 25.77
CA GLN A 115 -3.19 -6.95 25.24
C GLN A 115 -3.12 -6.89 23.71
N ILE A 116 -3.26 -8.04 23.02
CA ILE A 116 -3.23 -8.08 21.56
C ILE A 116 -4.51 -7.44 21.01
N GLU A 117 -4.38 -6.32 20.36
CA GLU A 117 -5.45 -5.61 19.64
C GLU A 117 -5.31 -5.81 18.12
N SER A 118 -6.34 -5.44 17.36
CA SER A 118 -6.28 -5.46 15.90
C SER A 118 -5.17 -4.55 15.38
N TYR A 119 -4.49 -4.97 14.31
CA TYR A 119 -3.33 -4.30 13.78
C TYR A 119 -3.43 -4.05 12.28
N ALA A 120 -2.97 -2.87 11.83
CA ALA A 120 -3.15 -2.39 10.47
C ALA A 120 -2.29 -3.10 9.40
N LEU A 121 -1.35 -3.94 9.81
CA LEU A 121 -0.44 -4.66 8.90
C LEU A 121 -0.80 -6.14 8.86
N THR A 122 -0.89 -6.67 7.65
CA THR A 122 -1.05 -8.11 7.38
C THR A 122 0.32 -8.74 7.13
N ARG A 123 0.57 -9.89 7.72
CA ARG A 123 1.78 -10.70 7.48
C ARG A 123 1.45 -11.91 6.62
N THR A 124 2.37 -12.27 5.75
CA THR A 124 2.30 -13.54 5.04
C THR A 124 2.72 -14.70 5.95
N LEU A 125 2.31 -15.91 5.62
CA LEU A 125 2.77 -17.11 6.34
C LEU A 125 4.31 -17.21 6.31
N ASP A 126 4.94 -16.77 5.22
CA ASP A 126 6.39 -16.73 5.10
C ASP A 126 7.04 -15.76 6.10
N ASP A 127 6.48 -14.55 6.24
CA ASP A 127 6.97 -13.56 7.21
C ASP A 127 6.96 -14.12 8.63
N VAL A 128 5.84 -14.76 9.01
CA VAL A 128 5.64 -15.33 10.35
C VAL A 128 6.58 -16.49 10.60
N LEU A 129 6.65 -17.45 9.68
CA LEU A 129 7.52 -18.63 9.80
C LEU A 129 8.98 -18.24 9.84
N SER A 130 9.43 -17.40 8.93
CA SER A 130 10.80 -16.90 8.88
C SER A 130 11.18 -16.14 10.15
N TRP A 131 10.23 -15.37 10.71
CA TRP A 131 10.45 -14.67 11.96
C TRP A 131 10.53 -15.65 13.15
N GLN A 132 9.63 -16.63 13.24
CA GLN A 132 9.67 -17.67 14.28
C GLN A 132 10.98 -18.47 14.24
N GLN A 133 11.46 -18.84 13.05
CA GLN A 133 12.74 -19.54 12.88
C GLN A 133 13.93 -18.71 13.39
N ARG A 134 13.94 -17.39 13.11
CA ARG A 134 14.97 -16.49 13.66
C ARG A 134 14.94 -16.45 15.19
N GLN A 135 13.75 -16.43 15.81
CA GLN A 135 13.63 -16.43 17.28
C GLN A 135 14.07 -17.76 17.89
N ILE A 136 13.71 -18.90 17.28
CA ILE A 136 14.17 -20.24 17.68
C ILE A 136 15.70 -20.28 17.67
N LYS A 137 16.32 -19.93 16.55
CA LYS A 137 17.78 -19.93 16.38
C LYS A 137 18.46 -19.04 17.40
N LYS A 138 18.00 -17.80 17.55
CA LYS A 138 18.52 -16.84 18.54
C LYS A 138 18.45 -17.38 19.97
N HIS A 139 17.35 -18.04 20.34
CA HIS A 139 17.18 -18.61 21.67
C HIS A 139 18.13 -19.80 21.92
N GLN A 140 18.26 -20.69 20.91
CA GLN A 140 19.14 -21.85 21.01
C GLN A 140 20.63 -21.49 21.10
N GLU A 141 21.03 -20.40 20.40
CA GLU A 141 22.41 -19.89 20.45
C GLU A 141 22.74 -19.19 21.77
N LEU A 142 21.80 -18.47 22.35
CA LEU A 142 22.07 -17.58 23.50
C LEU A 142 21.73 -18.19 24.87
N LYS A 143 20.83 -19.18 24.94
CA LYS A 143 20.30 -19.64 26.22
C LYS A 143 20.33 -21.16 26.42
N GLU A 144 19.39 -21.87 25.79
CA GLU A 144 19.20 -23.30 26.03
C GLU A 144 18.65 -23.98 24.76
N LYS A 145 18.98 -25.25 24.58
CA LYS A 145 18.42 -26.06 23.49
C LYS A 145 16.92 -26.27 23.71
N LEU A 146 16.16 -26.08 22.65
CA LEU A 146 14.75 -26.40 22.59
C LEU A 146 14.58 -27.87 22.17
N GLY A 147 13.72 -28.58 22.88
CA GLY A 147 13.36 -29.97 22.59
C GLY A 147 12.32 -30.02 21.46
N GLN A 148 11.13 -30.59 21.75
CA GLN A 148 10.02 -30.58 20.81
C GLN A 148 9.45 -29.16 20.67
N ILE A 149 9.26 -28.69 19.42
CA ILE A 149 8.75 -27.38 19.10
C ILE A 149 7.39 -27.55 18.41
N LYS A 150 6.34 -27.02 19.03
CA LYS A 150 4.99 -26.94 18.43
C LYS A 150 4.75 -25.52 17.92
N GLN A 151 4.47 -25.39 16.62
CA GLN A 151 4.13 -24.11 15.98
C GLN A 151 2.64 -24.12 15.65
N VAL A 152 1.92 -23.17 16.22
CA VAL A 152 0.46 -23.05 16.11
C VAL A 152 0.14 -21.74 15.38
N PHE A 153 -0.69 -21.83 14.36
CA PHE A 153 -1.20 -20.70 13.59
C PHE A 153 -2.70 -20.60 13.80
N ILE A 154 -3.15 -19.46 14.31
CA ILE A 154 -4.57 -19.16 14.54
C ILE A 154 -4.92 -17.96 13.66
N SER A 155 -5.71 -18.17 12.60
CA SER A 155 -6.05 -17.17 11.60
C SER A 155 -7.32 -17.58 10.87
N ASP A 156 -7.93 -16.65 10.14
CA ASP A 156 -8.95 -16.96 9.13
C ASP A 156 -8.31 -17.49 7.82
N PHE A 157 -6.98 -17.35 7.65
CA PHE A 157 -6.19 -17.75 6.49
C PHE A 157 -6.71 -17.18 5.17
N GLN A 158 -6.66 -15.86 5.04
CA GLN A 158 -7.00 -15.22 3.78
C GLN A 158 -5.98 -15.52 2.67
N GLN A 159 -6.44 -15.49 1.42
CA GLN A 159 -5.57 -15.65 0.24
C GLN A 159 -4.49 -14.58 0.16
N SER A 160 -4.73 -13.39 0.71
CA SER A 160 -3.74 -12.32 0.83
C SER A 160 -2.50 -12.70 1.65
N GLN A 161 -2.63 -13.66 2.56
CA GLN A 161 -1.56 -14.19 3.41
C GLN A 161 -0.89 -15.45 2.83
N ALA A 162 -1.36 -15.97 1.69
CA ALA A 162 -0.99 -17.27 1.11
C ALA A 162 0.44 -17.34 0.53
N ARG A 163 1.25 -16.31 0.69
CA ARG A 163 2.64 -16.37 0.23
C ARG A 163 3.49 -17.17 1.21
N LEU A 164 4.15 -18.22 0.70
CA LEU A 164 5.09 -19.05 1.44
C LEU A 164 6.25 -19.47 0.52
N GLU A 165 7.48 -19.26 0.98
CA GLU A 165 8.69 -19.74 0.32
C GLU A 165 9.08 -21.12 0.86
N GLN A 166 10.04 -21.78 0.17
CA GLN A 166 10.48 -23.11 0.54
C GLN A 166 11.04 -23.16 1.96
N GLN A 167 10.41 -23.92 2.84
CA GLN A 167 10.80 -24.11 4.23
C GLN A 167 11.61 -25.39 4.42
N LYS A 168 12.52 -25.38 5.40
CA LYS A 168 13.28 -26.57 5.83
C LYS A 168 13.12 -26.78 7.35
N PRO A 169 11.94 -27.25 7.79
CA PRO A 169 11.71 -27.46 9.21
C PRO A 169 12.64 -28.55 9.76
N GLU A 170 13.07 -28.37 11.01
CA GLU A 170 13.79 -29.42 11.74
C GLU A 170 12.83 -30.55 12.13
N ALA A 171 13.36 -31.77 12.29
CA ALA A 171 12.56 -32.95 12.63
C ALA A 171 11.85 -32.90 14.01
N ASN A 172 12.22 -31.92 14.87
CA ASN A 172 11.57 -31.69 16.17
C ASN A 172 10.43 -30.64 16.09
N GLN A 173 10.13 -30.11 14.91
CA GLN A 173 9.07 -29.14 14.69
C GLN A 173 7.79 -29.81 14.19
N SER A 174 6.66 -29.43 14.77
CA SER A 174 5.31 -29.86 14.38
C SER A 174 4.42 -28.64 14.18
N PHE A 175 3.57 -28.68 13.16
CA PHE A 175 2.76 -27.55 12.72
C PHE A 175 1.27 -27.82 12.95
N PHE A 176 0.57 -26.81 13.44
CA PHE A 176 -0.87 -26.85 13.70
C PHE A 176 -1.51 -25.59 13.15
N ALA A 177 -2.50 -25.73 12.30
CA ALA A 177 -3.28 -24.63 11.75
C ALA A 177 -4.71 -24.69 12.28
N TYR A 178 -5.18 -23.60 12.87
CA TYR A 178 -6.55 -23.42 13.36
C TYR A 178 -7.22 -22.32 12.57
N GLN A 179 -8.13 -22.71 11.68
CA GLN A 179 -8.90 -21.78 10.88
C GLN A 179 -10.16 -21.34 11.60
N LEU A 180 -10.26 -20.03 11.81
CA LEU A 180 -11.46 -19.37 12.30
C LEU A 180 -12.31 -18.88 11.13
N LYS A 181 -13.64 -18.91 11.26
CA LYS A 181 -14.55 -18.46 10.22
C LYS A 181 -15.61 -17.52 10.79
N ALA A 182 -15.81 -16.40 10.09
CA ALA A 182 -16.92 -15.50 10.38
C ALA A 182 -18.26 -16.18 10.10
N GLN A 183 -19.30 -15.83 10.87
CA GLN A 183 -20.67 -16.30 10.65
C GLN A 183 -21.19 -15.91 9.27
N GLN A 184 -20.86 -14.71 8.82
CA GLN A 184 -21.22 -14.22 7.52
C GLN A 184 -19.97 -13.66 6.84
N ASN A 185 -19.64 -14.22 5.70
CA ASN A 185 -18.50 -13.74 4.89
C ASN A 185 -19.01 -12.68 3.91
N GLN A 186 -19.37 -11.51 4.43
CA GLN A 186 -19.91 -10.39 3.68
C GLN A 186 -19.19 -9.12 4.10
N ASN A 187 -18.85 -8.29 3.12
CA ASN A 187 -18.27 -6.97 3.36
C ASN A 187 -18.63 -6.04 2.22
N ALA A 188 -19.00 -4.81 2.53
CA ALA A 188 -19.03 -3.73 1.54
C ALA A 188 -18.02 -2.67 1.97
N TYR A 189 -17.19 -2.20 1.06
CA TYR A 189 -16.11 -1.29 1.39
C TYR A 189 -15.85 -0.25 0.30
N ILE A 190 -15.26 0.88 0.70
CA ILE A 190 -14.77 1.89 -0.24
C ILE A 190 -13.39 1.45 -0.73
N ASP A 191 -13.33 1.12 -2.02
CA ASP A 191 -12.10 0.65 -2.68
C ASP A 191 -11.18 1.81 -3.03
N SER A 192 -11.72 2.85 -3.68
CA SER A 192 -10.95 3.97 -4.19
C SER A 192 -11.80 5.22 -4.41
N ILE A 193 -11.13 6.37 -4.38
CA ILE A 193 -11.72 7.67 -4.64
C ILE A 193 -10.80 8.45 -5.59
N TRP A 194 -11.39 9.13 -6.58
CA TRP A 194 -10.66 10.00 -7.50
C TRP A 194 -11.54 11.13 -8.02
N PHE A 195 -10.92 12.14 -8.60
CA PHE A 195 -11.61 13.23 -9.28
C PHE A 195 -11.64 13.00 -10.78
N ALA A 196 -12.77 13.32 -11.42
CA ALA A 196 -12.90 13.23 -12.87
C ALA A 196 -11.98 14.21 -13.61
N LYS A 197 -11.69 15.36 -12.98
CA LYS A 197 -10.71 16.34 -13.47
C LYS A 197 -9.54 16.44 -12.50
N PRO A 198 -8.31 16.46 -12.98
CA PRO A 198 -7.12 16.46 -12.11
C PRO A 198 -6.81 17.82 -11.48
N THR A 199 -7.49 18.89 -11.87
CA THR A 199 -7.23 20.27 -11.46
C THR A 199 -8.39 20.85 -10.67
N HIS A 200 -8.07 21.54 -9.58
CA HIS A 200 -9.04 22.16 -8.69
C HIS A 200 -8.86 23.69 -8.73
N HIS A 201 -9.92 24.40 -9.04
CA HIS A 201 -9.94 25.86 -9.02
C HIS A 201 -11.28 26.35 -8.46
N ILE A 202 -11.25 27.52 -7.84
CA ILE A 202 -12.46 28.16 -7.33
C ILE A 202 -13.49 28.35 -8.45
N ASN A 203 -14.75 28.22 -8.08
CA ASN A 203 -15.89 28.39 -8.97
C ASN A 203 -15.95 27.39 -10.14
N THR A 204 -15.16 26.31 -10.12
CA THR A 204 -15.23 25.25 -11.12
C THR A 204 -16.10 24.08 -10.66
N ASP A 205 -16.84 23.52 -11.61
CA ASP A 205 -17.60 22.28 -11.37
C ASP A 205 -16.66 21.09 -11.35
N GLN A 206 -16.72 20.34 -10.26
CA GLN A 206 -15.94 19.15 -10.00
C GLN A 206 -16.84 17.93 -9.88
N MET A 207 -16.27 16.77 -10.13
CA MET A 207 -16.94 15.48 -9.98
C MET A 207 -16.04 14.55 -9.18
N LEU A 208 -16.46 14.21 -7.97
CA LEU A 208 -15.82 13.18 -7.17
C LEU A 208 -16.40 11.82 -7.52
N MET A 209 -15.54 10.85 -7.75
CA MET A 209 -15.89 9.47 -8.06
C MET A 209 -15.50 8.59 -6.86
N VAL A 210 -16.44 7.79 -6.38
CA VAL A 210 -16.24 6.88 -5.26
C VAL A 210 -16.59 5.47 -5.73
N ARG A 211 -15.62 4.56 -5.71
CA ARG A 211 -15.84 3.14 -6.01
C ARG A 211 -16.12 2.41 -4.71
N VAL A 212 -17.27 1.74 -4.67
CA VAL A 212 -17.67 0.86 -3.57
C VAL A 212 -17.80 -0.55 -4.10
N GLN A 213 -17.24 -1.52 -3.39
CA GLN A 213 -17.33 -2.95 -3.71
C GLN A 213 -18.20 -3.67 -2.68
N ASN A 214 -19.02 -4.60 -3.14
CA ASN A 214 -19.78 -5.52 -2.30
C ASN A 214 -19.18 -6.94 -2.45
N PHE A 215 -18.39 -7.35 -1.49
CA PHE A 215 -17.82 -8.69 -1.43
C PHE A 215 -18.76 -9.65 -0.68
N GLY A 216 -20.04 -9.57 -0.92
CA GLY A 216 -21.02 -10.43 -0.29
C GLY A 216 -21.77 -11.29 -1.29
N THR A 217 -22.42 -12.34 -0.81
CA THR A 217 -23.32 -13.19 -1.61
C THR A 217 -24.72 -12.59 -1.75
N GLN A 218 -25.00 -11.47 -1.09
CA GLN A 218 -26.29 -10.77 -1.12
C GLN A 218 -26.12 -9.36 -1.66
N ALA A 219 -27.09 -8.91 -2.45
CA ALA A 219 -27.14 -7.54 -2.94
C ALA A 219 -27.41 -6.54 -1.79
N LYS A 220 -26.66 -5.45 -1.75
CA LYS A 220 -26.94 -4.30 -0.87
C LYS A 220 -27.95 -3.39 -1.58
N LYS A 221 -29.23 -3.50 -1.24
CA LYS A 221 -30.31 -2.77 -1.93
C LYS A 221 -30.33 -1.26 -1.61
N ARG A 222 -29.83 -0.85 -0.45
CA ARG A 222 -29.82 0.54 0.01
C ARG A 222 -28.61 0.79 0.91
N LEU A 223 -27.42 0.78 0.31
CA LEU A 223 -26.20 1.15 1.02
C LEU A 223 -26.12 2.68 1.08
N GLU A 224 -25.97 3.21 2.26
CA GLU A 224 -25.82 4.65 2.50
C GLU A 224 -24.35 5.04 2.31
N LEU A 225 -24.10 6.02 1.42
CA LEU A 225 -22.80 6.64 1.20
C LEU A 225 -22.87 8.11 1.64
N ASN A 226 -22.14 8.43 2.70
CA ASN A 226 -21.99 9.77 3.24
C ASN A 226 -20.69 10.39 2.74
N ILE A 227 -20.78 11.55 2.08
CA ILE A 227 -19.64 12.27 1.54
C ILE A 227 -19.53 13.62 2.23
N LYS A 228 -18.32 13.95 2.72
CA LYS A 228 -17.96 15.26 3.26
C LYS A 228 -16.78 15.81 2.46
N ILE A 229 -16.95 17.00 1.87
CA ILE A 229 -15.92 17.76 1.16
C ILE A 229 -15.88 19.15 1.78
N GLY A 230 -14.88 19.43 2.60
CA GLY A 230 -14.83 20.66 3.38
C GLY A 230 -16.10 20.85 4.23
N GLN A 231 -16.91 21.86 3.89
CA GLN A 231 -18.18 22.14 4.55
C GLN A 231 -19.39 21.45 3.88
N ILE A 232 -19.21 20.92 2.69
CA ILE A 232 -20.29 20.27 1.93
C ILE A 232 -20.48 18.86 2.49
N LYS A 233 -21.71 18.55 2.90
CA LYS A 233 -22.11 17.21 3.34
C LYS A 233 -23.30 16.72 2.51
N ARG A 234 -23.21 15.50 2.01
CA ARG A 234 -24.32 14.85 1.29
C ARG A 234 -24.36 13.37 1.55
N THR A 235 -25.57 12.84 1.55
CA THR A 235 -25.86 11.41 1.63
C THR A 235 -26.43 10.93 0.30
N MET A 236 -25.93 9.81 -0.19
CA MET A 236 -26.42 9.11 -1.37
C MET A 236 -26.76 7.68 -1.00
N PHE A 237 -27.71 7.09 -1.72
CA PHE A 237 -28.05 5.68 -1.58
C PHE A 237 -27.64 4.92 -2.84
N MET A 238 -26.99 3.78 -2.65
CA MET A 238 -26.49 2.94 -3.73
C MET A 238 -27.14 1.56 -3.66
N GLN A 239 -27.34 0.96 -4.82
CA GLN A 239 -27.65 -0.46 -4.94
C GLN A 239 -26.45 -1.15 -5.56
N ILE A 240 -25.94 -2.21 -4.92
CA ILE A 240 -24.76 -2.94 -5.40
C ILE A 240 -25.12 -4.43 -5.35
N ASP A 241 -25.07 -5.08 -6.49
CA ASP A 241 -25.33 -6.51 -6.58
C ASP A 241 -24.26 -7.35 -5.85
N ALA A 242 -24.58 -8.60 -5.58
CA ALA A 242 -23.66 -9.54 -4.94
C ALA A 242 -22.37 -9.71 -5.77
N GLY A 243 -21.22 -9.55 -5.14
CA GLY A 243 -19.91 -9.66 -5.79
C GLY A 243 -19.57 -8.55 -6.79
N ALA A 244 -20.38 -7.48 -6.87
CA ALA A 244 -20.22 -6.40 -7.84
C ALA A 244 -19.60 -5.13 -7.23
N GLU A 245 -19.17 -4.22 -8.10
CA GLU A 245 -18.76 -2.87 -7.76
C GLU A 245 -19.73 -1.84 -8.34
N GLN A 246 -19.82 -0.70 -7.67
CA GLN A 246 -20.58 0.45 -8.15
C GLN A 246 -19.76 1.72 -7.95
N ILE A 247 -19.78 2.59 -8.96
CA ILE A 247 -19.15 3.90 -8.91
C ILE A 247 -20.22 4.96 -8.68
N ALA A 248 -20.12 5.65 -7.55
CA ALA A 248 -20.93 6.84 -7.27
C ALA A 248 -20.25 8.08 -7.84
N SER A 249 -21.02 8.94 -8.50
CA SER A 249 -20.57 10.22 -9.03
C SER A 249 -21.18 11.35 -8.20
N PHE A 250 -20.32 12.19 -7.63
CA PHE A 250 -20.73 13.29 -6.78
C PHE A 250 -20.33 14.64 -7.38
N PRO A 251 -21.25 15.38 -8.02
CA PRO A 251 -20.99 16.73 -8.54
C PRO A 251 -21.00 17.76 -7.41
N TYR A 252 -19.99 18.62 -7.39
CA TYR A 252 -19.94 19.76 -6.48
C TYR A 252 -19.19 20.93 -7.13
N LYS A 253 -19.33 22.10 -6.53
CA LYS A 253 -18.61 23.31 -6.97
C LYS A 253 -17.55 23.66 -5.94
N GLU A 254 -16.33 23.91 -6.42
CA GLU A 254 -15.25 24.38 -5.58
C GLU A 254 -15.50 25.83 -5.16
N ILE A 255 -15.51 26.10 -3.85
CA ILE A 255 -15.88 27.42 -3.33
C ILE A 255 -14.79 28.13 -2.53
N ASN A 256 -13.76 27.40 -2.07
CA ASN A 256 -12.72 27.95 -1.22
C ASN A 256 -11.33 27.56 -1.72
N ASN A 257 -10.33 28.41 -1.47
CA ASN A 257 -8.92 28.13 -1.65
C ASN A 257 -8.36 27.34 -0.46
N GLY A 258 -7.16 26.79 -0.64
CA GLY A 258 -6.39 26.12 0.39
C GLY A 258 -6.69 24.63 0.53
N SER A 259 -6.35 24.08 1.67
CA SER A 259 -6.49 22.65 1.95
C SER A 259 -7.94 22.28 2.25
N VAL A 260 -8.46 21.31 1.51
CA VAL A 260 -9.81 20.78 1.67
C VAL A 260 -9.73 19.37 2.25
N LEU A 261 -10.32 19.18 3.43
CA LEU A 261 -10.41 17.89 4.11
C LEU A 261 -11.67 17.16 3.68
N CYS A 262 -11.52 15.88 3.36
CA CYS A 262 -12.58 15.08 2.78
C CYS A 262 -12.68 13.70 3.43
N GLN A 263 -13.91 13.21 3.46
CA GLN A 263 -14.25 11.88 3.97
C GLN A 263 -15.41 11.30 3.16
N ALA A 264 -15.27 10.04 2.77
CA ALA A 264 -16.38 9.23 2.31
C ALA A 264 -16.59 8.09 3.30
N HIS A 265 -17.84 7.81 3.65
CA HIS A 265 -18.18 6.79 4.65
C HIS A 265 -19.43 6.02 4.21
N ILE A 266 -19.36 4.71 4.30
CA ILE A 266 -20.51 3.80 4.19
C ILE A 266 -20.80 3.17 5.55
N ASN A 267 -21.99 2.66 5.74
CA ASN A 267 -22.34 1.92 6.96
C ASN A 267 -22.52 0.44 6.61
N ASP A 268 -21.42 -0.32 6.73
CA ASP A 268 -21.46 -1.78 6.67
C ASP A 268 -21.54 -2.38 8.08
N GLN A 269 -22.14 -3.57 8.21
CA GLN A 269 -22.46 -4.15 9.54
C GLN A 269 -21.40 -5.14 10.03
N GLN A 270 -20.44 -5.53 9.18
CA GLN A 270 -19.56 -6.67 9.47
C GLN A 270 -18.13 -6.23 9.83
N ILE A 271 -17.52 -5.40 9.01
CA ILE A 271 -16.14 -4.96 9.15
C ILE A 271 -16.12 -3.45 8.96
N HIS A 272 -15.53 -2.72 9.89
CA HIS A 272 -15.65 -1.26 9.93
C HIS A 272 -14.37 -0.51 9.57
N PHE A 273 -13.20 -1.19 9.50
CA PHE A 273 -11.93 -0.50 9.21
C PHE A 273 -11.88 0.09 7.80
N ASP A 274 -12.67 -0.43 6.88
CA ASP A 274 -12.72 -0.09 5.46
C ASP A 274 -14.00 0.67 5.04
N ASP A 275 -14.88 0.94 5.99
CA ASP A 275 -16.10 1.75 5.79
C ASP A 275 -15.77 3.20 5.43
N THR A 276 -14.62 3.71 5.85
CA THR A 276 -14.27 5.11 5.67
C THR A 276 -13.01 5.25 4.81
N TRP A 277 -13.07 6.23 3.91
CA TRP A 277 -11.91 6.71 3.15
C TRP A 277 -11.69 8.18 3.43
N TYR A 278 -10.46 8.53 3.85
CA TYR A 278 -10.03 9.90 4.10
C TYR A 278 -9.15 10.38 2.96
N PHE A 279 -9.31 11.63 2.56
CA PHE A 279 -8.43 12.26 1.59
C PHE A 279 -8.41 13.77 1.82
N SER A 280 -7.35 14.42 1.35
CA SER A 280 -7.24 15.87 1.33
C SER A 280 -6.68 16.30 -0.01
N TYR A 281 -7.01 17.49 -0.44
CA TYR A 281 -6.43 18.10 -1.62
C TYR A 281 -6.31 19.60 -1.43
N GLU A 282 -5.51 20.23 -2.28
CA GLU A 282 -5.34 21.69 -2.27
C GLU A 282 -5.97 22.33 -3.46
N VAL A 283 -6.65 23.44 -3.22
CA VAL A 283 -7.16 24.35 -4.24
C VAL A 283 -6.23 25.55 -4.27
N PRO A 284 -5.32 25.64 -5.26
CA PRO A 284 -4.37 26.74 -5.32
C PRO A 284 -5.09 28.05 -5.60
N ASP A 285 -4.69 29.10 -4.88
CA ASP A 285 -5.19 30.45 -5.12
C ASP A 285 -4.68 30.99 -6.45
N GLN A 286 -3.41 30.75 -6.74
CA GLN A 286 -2.74 31.17 -7.96
C GLN A 286 -1.74 30.09 -8.42
N THR A 287 -1.40 30.14 -9.70
CA THR A 287 -0.35 29.33 -10.31
C THR A 287 0.81 30.24 -10.69
N ASN A 288 1.96 30.00 -10.09
CA ASN A 288 3.15 30.79 -10.28
C ASN A 288 3.93 30.29 -11.51
N ILE A 289 4.12 31.16 -12.49
CA ILE A 289 4.83 30.87 -13.74
C ILE A 289 6.09 31.72 -13.84
N TYR A 290 7.25 31.10 -13.95
CA TYR A 290 8.52 31.77 -14.11
C TYR A 290 8.95 31.67 -15.58
N LEU A 291 8.86 32.81 -16.30
CA LEU A 291 9.10 32.88 -17.73
C LEU A 291 10.53 33.40 -17.97
N ILE A 292 11.42 32.51 -18.38
CA ILE A 292 12.81 32.81 -18.74
C ILE A 292 12.87 33.03 -20.22
N GLU A 293 13.12 34.30 -20.61
CA GLU A 293 13.06 34.73 -22.02
C GLU A 293 14.12 35.77 -22.34
N GLU A 294 14.50 35.85 -23.61
CA GLU A 294 15.36 36.91 -24.16
C GLU A 294 14.54 37.99 -24.83
N ALA A 295 15.18 39.12 -25.20
CA ALA A 295 14.52 40.26 -25.82
C ALA A 295 13.80 39.88 -27.13
N ASN A 296 14.29 38.89 -27.86
CA ASN A 296 13.75 38.44 -29.16
C ASN A 296 12.72 37.29 -29.00
N SER A 297 12.40 36.89 -27.81
CA SER A 297 11.46 35.80 -27.55
C SER A 297 10.02 36.19 -27.89
N SER A 298 9.19 35.20 -28.21
CA SER A 298 7.81 35.42 -28.57
C SER A 298 6.96 36.01 -27.42
N PRO A 299 6.37 37.19 -27.54
CA PRO A 299 5.52 37.79 -26.50
C PRO A 299 4.20 37.04 -26.32
N ASN A 300 3.86 36.12 -27.23
CA ASN A 300 2.58 35.40 -27.20
C ASN A 300 2.50 34.38 -26.04
N VAL A 301 3.64 33.92 -25.53
CA VAL A 301 3.67 33.03 -24.36
C VAL A 301 3.13 33.77 -23.12
N ALA A 302 3.67 34.93 -22.81
CA ALA A 302 3.20 35.73 -21.67
C ALA A 302 1.73 36.15 -21.84
N LYS A 303 1.33 36.57 -23.10
CA LYS A 303 -0.05 36.93 -23.38
C LYS A 303 -1.04 35.79 -23.20
N ALA A 304 -0.64 34.56 -23.53
CA ALA A 304 -1.49 33.38 -23.32
C ALA A 304 -1.81 33.14 -21.84
N PHE A 305 -0.84 33.31 -20.96
CA PHE A 305 -1.08 33.17 -19.52
C PHE A 305 -1.83 34.35 -18.91
N ALA A 306 -1.70 35.56 -19.47
CA ALA A 306 -2.39 36.75 -18.98
C ALA A 306 -3.92 36.74 -19.21
N VAL A 307 -4.46 35.74 -19.89
CA VAL A 307 -5.91 35.59 -20.13
C VAL A 307 -6.68 35.33 -18.84
N GLU A 308 -6.05 34.67 -17.85
CA GLU A 308 -6.66 34.33 -16.56
C GLU A 308 -5.86 34.91 -15.40
N GLU A 309 -6.54 35.64 -14.50
CA GLU A 309 -5.92 36.31 -13.33
C GLU A 309 -5.21 35.36 -12.36
N ARG A 310 -5.59 34.09 -12.38
CA ARG A 310 -4.96 33.05 -11.56
C ARG A 310 -3.52 32.72 -11.92
N TYR A 311 -3.07 33.09 -13.14
CA TYR A 311 -1.70 32.87 -13.57
C TYR A 311 -0.84 34.09 -13.28
N LYS A 312 0.08 33.96 -12.34
CA LYS A 312 1.07 34.98 -12.02
C LYS A 312 2.36 34.73 -12.77
N VAL A 313 2.69 35.61 -13.70
CA VAL A 313 3.86 35.47 -14.57
C VAL A 313 4.96 36.42 -14.11
N TRP A 314 6.10 35.86 -13.73
CA TRP A 314 7.34 36.61 -13.51
C TRP A 314 8.28 36.37 -14.68
N LYS A 315 8.80 37.48 -15.26
CA LYS A 315 9.72 37.43 -16.40
C LYS A 315 11.14 37.70 -15.93
N THR A 316 12.10 36.94 -16.47
CA THR A 316 13.51 37.11 -16.19
C THR A 316 14.39 36.79 -17.39
N LEU A 317 15.59 37.33 -17.42
CA LEU A 317 16.64 36.94 -18.37
C LEU A 317 17.38 35.68 -17.87
N PRO A 318 17.96 34.85 -18.77
CA PRO A 318 18.68 33.63 -18.41
C PRO A 318 19.78 33.85 -17.38
N GLY A 319 20.49 34.99 -17.43
CA GLY A 319 21.57 35.31 -16.50
C GLY A 319 21.13 35.92 -15.16
N GLN A 320 19.81 36.11 -14.93
CA GLN A 320 19.24 36.75 -13.74
C GLN A 320 18.32 35.80 -12.96
N VAL A 321 18.36 34.54 -13.27
CA VAL A 321 17.52 33.53 -12.63
C VAL A 321 17.94 33.34 -11.19
N SER A 322 16.96 33.33 -10.26
CA SER A 322 17.17 33.06 -8.84
C SER A 322 16.71 31.66 -8.50
N SER A 323 17.58 30.85 -7.90
CA SER A 323 17.23 29.48 -7.42
C SER A 323 16.08 29.51 -6.41
N THR A 324 15.98 30.57 -5.58
CA THR A 324 14.87 30.75 -4.62
C THR A 324 13.56 30.99 -5.37
N ALA A 325 13.55 31.83 -6.42
CA ALA A 325 12.35 32.08 -7.22
C ALA A 325 11.92 30.81 -7.97
N LEU A 326 12.86 30.00 -8.47
CA LEU A 326 12.54 28.70 -9.08
C LEU A 326 11.85 27.76 -8.07
N ALA A 327 12.27 27.75 -6.83
CA ALA A 327 11.70 26.87 -5.80
C ALA A 327 10.23 27.21 -5.47
N GLU A 328 9.81 28.47 -5.61
CA GLU A 328 8.44 28.95 -5.35
C GLU A 328 7.53 28.87 -6.56
N THR A 329 8.05 28.42 -7.70
CA THR A 329 7.36 28.39 -8.99
C THR A 329 6.65 27.05 -9.20
N ASP A 330 5.50 27.08 -9.87
CA ASP A 330 4.78 25.88 -10.29
C ASP A 330 5.22 25.43 -11.69
N LEU A 331 5.36 26.38 -12.62
CA LEU A 331 5.79 26.14 -14.00
C LEU A 331 6.93 27.07 -14.39
N ILE A 332 8.05 26.50 -14.78
CA ILE A 332 9.17 27.19 -15.38
C ILE A 332 9.04 27.09 -16.89
N VAL A 333 9.09 28.20 -17.60
CA VAL A 333 8.98 28.24 -19.06
C VAL A 333 10.24 28.83 -19.64
N LEU A 334 10.98 28.04 -20.44
CA LEU A 334 12.05 28.54 -21.30
C LEU A 334 11.43 28.97 -22.64
N ASN A 335 11.46 30.25 -22.96
CA ASN A 335 10.80 30.78 -24.12
C ASN A 335 11.80 31.30 -25.15
N GLY A 336 12.15 30.47 -26.12
CA GLY A 336 12.92 30.87 -27.27
C GLY A 336 14.39 31.19 -26.97
N LEU A 337 15.01 30.48 -26.03
CA LEU A 337 16.45 30.60 -25.73
C LEU A 337 17.26 29.86 -26.79
N ASP A 338 18.32 30.49 -27.32
CA ASP A 338 19.27 29.81 -28.20
C ASP A 338 20.38 29.09 -27.42
N GLU A 339 20.74 29.60 -26.25
CA GLU A 339 21.74 29.00 -25.34
C GLU A 339 21.14 28.81 -23.93
N ILE A 340 21.55 27.73 -23.27
CA ILE A 340 21.22 27.48 -21.85
C ILE A 340 22.50 27.45 -21.04
N PRO A 341 22.84 28.54 -20.32
CA PRO A 341 24.04 28.60 -19.50
C PRO A 341 24.12 27.41 -18.52
N SER A 342 25.33 26.90 -18.27
CA SER A 342 25.55 25.70 -17.44
C SER A 342 24.97 25.85 -16.03
N GLY A 343 25.12 27.05 -15.41
CA GLY A 343 24.51 27.33 -14.09
C GLY A 343 22.98 27.26 -14.12
N LEU A 344 22.35 27.86 -15.15
CA LEU A 344 20.89 27.77 -15.33
C LEU A 344 20.44 26.31 -15.52
N ARG A 345 21.20 25.53 -16.30
CA ARG A 345 20.87 24.12 -16.53
C ARG A 345 20.86 23.32 -15.21
N GLU A 346 21.85 23.50 -14.36
CA GLU A 346 21.92 22.83 -13.04
C GLU A 346 20.77 23.27 -12.11
N ASP A 347 20.44 24.56 -12.11
CA ASP A 347 19.30 25.07 -11.35
C ASP A 347 17.96 24.49 -11.84
N LEU A 348 17.78 24.36 -13.17
CA LEU A 348 16.57 23.75 -13.77
C LEU A 348 16.46 22.25 -13.42
N ILE A 349 17.56 21.50 -13.48
CA ILE A 349 17.57 20.10 -13.09
C ILE A 349 17.20 19.96 -11.61
N THR A 350 17.79 20.78 -10.76
CA THR A 350 17.48 20.80 -9.34
C THR A 350 16.02 21.15 -9.06
N ALA A 351 15.51 22.18 -9.73
CA ALA A 351 14.11 22.57 -9.63
C ALA A 351 13.17 21.42 -10.06
N HIS A 352 13.49 20.75 -11.16
CA HIS A 352 12.69 19.61 -11.64
C HIS A 352 12.70 18.43 -10.63
N GLN A 353 13.86 18.10 -10.07
CA GLN A 353 13.98 17.07 -9.03
C GLN A 353 13.17 17.43 -7.75
N ASN A 354 13.02 18.72 -7.48
CA ASN A 354 12.20 19.24 -6.39
C ASN A 354 10.69 19.32 -6.73
N GLY A 355 10.30 18.91 -7.95
CA GLY A 355 8.91 18.80 -8.37
C GLY A 355 8.34 19.97 -9.16
N GLN A 356 9.15 20.99 -9.48
CA GLN A 356 8.76 22.02 -10.42
C GLN A 356 8.64 21.46 -11.83
N ARG A 357 7.69 21.96 -12.58
CA ARG A 357 7.46 21.55 -13.95
C ARG A 357 8.14 22.49 -14.92
N ILE A 358 8.65 21.97 -16.02
CA ILE A 358 9.42 22.74 -16.99
C ILE A 358 8.78 22.59 -18.36
N LEU A 359 8.50 23.72 -19.01
CA LEU A 359 8.12 23.80 -20.40
C LEU A 359 9.27 24.41 -21.21
N ILE A 360 9.75 23.69 -22.22
CA ILE A 360 10.83 24.13 -23.10
C ILE A 360 10.25 24.46 -24.47
N ILE A 361 10.46 25.69 -24.90
CA ILE A 361 10.18 26.18 -26.23
C ILE A 361 11.52 26.66 -26.80
N PRO A 362 12.11 25.95 -27.78
CA PRO A 362 13.44 26.26 -28.28
C PRO A 362 13.48 27.60 -29.05
N GLY A 363 14.66 28.19 -29.12
CA GLY A 363 14.97 29.32 -29.97
C GLY A 363 15.09 28.94 -31.45
N GLU A 364 15.53 29.90 -32.30
CA GLU A 364 15.70 29.67 -33.74
C GLU A 364 16.99 28.91 -34.07
N ASP A 365 18.05 29.11 -33.27
CA ASP A 365 19.39 28.56 -33.53
C ASP A 365 20.00 27.99 -32.23
N ILE A 366 19.40 26.92 -31.75
CA ILE A 366 19.78 26.35 -30.45
C ILE A 366 21.17 25.69 -30.46
N THR A 367 21.87 25.81 -29.34
CA THR A 367 23.11 25.08 -29.06
C THR A 367 22.79 23.69 -28.50
N PHE A 368 22.93 22.65 -29.34
CA PHE A 368 22.58 21.26 -28.96
C PHE A 368 23.35 20.76 -27.73
N ASN A 369 24.59 21.20 -27.56
CA ASN A 369 25.43 20.80 -26.41
C ASN A 369 24.90 21.35 -25.08
N ASP A 370 24.08 22.41 -25.09
CA ASP A 370 23.46 22.98 -23.92
C ASP A 370 22.09 22.35 -23.67
N TYR A 371 21.31 22.13 -24.74
CA TYR A 371 19.95 21.60 -24.68
C TYR A 371 19.90 20.10 -24.36
N ASN A 372 20.66 19.27 -25.09
CA ASN A 372 20.52 17.82 -25.00
C ASN A 372 20.87 17.23 -23.65
N PRO A 373 21.86 17.73 -22.88
CA PRO A 373 22.07 17.29 -21.50
C PRO A 373 20.86 17.59 -20.59
N LEU A 374 20.25 18.77 -20.70
CA LEU A 374 19.03 19.11 -19.94
C LEU A 374 17.86 18.20 -20.33
N LEU A 375 17.63 17.99 -21.63
CA LEU A 375 16.52 17.16 -22.12
C LEU A 375 16.62 15.72 -21.63
N ARG A 376 17.83 15.15 -21.57
CA ARG A 376 18.06 13.80 -21.01
C ARG A 376 17.70 13.71 -19.53
N GLU A 377 18.14 14.68 -18.72
CA GLU A 377 17.82 14.73 -17.29
C GLU A 377 16.31 14.90 -17.03
N LEU A 378 15.63 15.62 -17.93
CA LEU A 378 14.17 15.77 -17.89
C LEU A 378 13.40 14.58 -18.48
N SER A 379 14.09 13.51 -18.89
CA SER A 379 13.51 12.33 -19.55
C SER A 379 12.74 12.67 -20.85
N LEU A 380 13.21 13.68 -21.56
CA LEU A 380 12.72 14.11 -22.88
C LEU A 380 13.64 13.58 -24.01
N CYS A 381 13.18 13.66 -25.25
CA CYS A 381 14.00 13.32 -26.40
C CYS A 381 15.02 14.41 -26.69
N GLU A 382 16.19 14.03 -27.18
CA GLU A 382 17.19 14.96 -27.67
C GLU A 382 16.76 15.61 -28.99
N LEU A 383 17.25 16.82 -29.25
CA LEU A 383 17.00 17.57 -30.47
C LEU A 383 18.22 17.50 -31.39
N GLY A 384 17.95 17.41 -32.67
CA GLY A 384 18.95 17.53 -33.74
C GLY A 384 18.57 18.62 -34.72
N ALA A 385 19.32 18.75 -35.84
CA ALA A 385 19.16 19.82 -36.82
C ALA A 385 17.67 20.01 -37.27
N PRO A 386 17.24 21.28 -37.48
CA PRO A 386 15.87 21.55 -37.89
C PRO A 386 15.60 21.01 -39.29
N GLN A 387 14.42 20.42 -39.47
CA GLN A 387 13.95 19.88 -40.73
C GLN A 387 12.81 20.78 -41.27
N ALA A 388 12.79 20.96 -42.60
CA ALA A 388 11.82 21.83 -43.28
C ALA A 388 10.71 21.07 -44.04
N ASN A 389 10.56 19.76 -43.83
CA ASN A 389 9.62 18.93 -44.60
C ASN A 389 8.24 18.95 -43.97
N ALA A 390 7.23 19.34 -44.79
CA ALA A 390 5.77 19.19 -44.58
C ALA A 390 5.31 18.75 -43.17
N LEU A 391 5.52 19.59 -42.17
CA LEU A 391 5.27 19.30 -40.74
C LEU A 391 3.83 19.63 -40.31
N ASN A 392 2.87 19.50 -41.23
CA ASN A 392 1.47 19.73 -40.90
C ASN A 392 1.04 18.71 -39.81
N LEU A 393 0.36 19.21 -38.82
CA LEU A 393 -0.18 18.36 -37.72
C LEU A 393 -1.11 17.29 -38.32
N GLN A 394 -0.88 16.04 -38.00
CA GLN A 394 -1.71 14.91 -38.42
C GLN A 394 -2.59 14.40 -37.29
N ARG A 395 -2.03 14.28 -36.08
CA ARG A 395 -2.72 13.68 -34.97
C ARG A 395 -2.44 14.41 -33.67
N ILE A 396 -3.49 14.54 -32.87
CA ILE A 396 -3.44 14.89 -31.45
C ILE A 396 -3.69 13.60 -30.68
N ASN A 397 -2.87 13.32 -29.66
CA ASN A 397 -3.06 12.18 -28.76
C ASN A 397 -4.11 12.54 -27.68
N ASP A 398 -5.38 12.65 -28.10
CA ASP A 398 -6.51 13.07 -27.29
C ASP A 398 -6.88 12.07 -26.17
N ALA A 399 -6.37 10.84 -26.25
CA ALA A 399 -6.51 9.83 -25.21
C ALA A 399 -5.56 10.07 -24.01
N ASP A 400 -4.53 10.91 -24.18
CA ASP A 400 -3.62 11.23 -23.08
C ASP A 400 -4.32 12.09 -22.02
N PRO A 401 -4.12 11.82 -20.70
CA PRO A 401 -4.69 12.62 -19.61
C PRO A 401 -4.41 14.13 -19.71
N PHE A 402 -3.35 14.54 -20.43
CA PHE A 402 -3.05 15.93 -20.71
C PHE A 402 -4.22 16.66 -21.40
N PHE A 403 -4.94 16.00 -22.29
CA PHE A 403 -6.07 16.57 -23.01
C PHE A 403 -7.45 16.25 -22.38
N SER A 404 -7.48 15.63 -21.21
CA SER A 404 -8.75 15.34 -20.53
C SER A 404 -9.58 16.60 -20.31
N GLY A 405 -10.81 16.60 -20.81
CA GLY A 405 -11.75 17.74 -20.70
C GLY A 405 -11.43 18.95 -21.58
N VAL A 406 -10.42 18.88 -22.45
CA VAL A 406 -10.09 19.97 -23.41
C VAL A 406 -11.01 19.96 -24.63
N PHE A 407 -11.38 18.77 -25.09
CA PHE A 407 -12.19 18.60 -26.29
C PHE A 407 -13.56 18.01 -25.93
N GLU A 408 -14.64 18.77 -26.18
CA GLU A 408 -16.02 18.31 -25.91
C GLU A 408 -16.49 17.21 -26.86
N LYS A 409 -15.96 17.19 -28.08
CA LYS A 409 -16.26 16.16 -29.09
C LYS A 409 -14.99 15.74 -29.80
N LYS A 410 -14.91 14.48 -30.23
CA LYS A 410 -13.85 14.03 -31.16
C LYS A 410 -13.95 14.84 -32.45
N GLN A 411 -13.11 15.84 -32.59
CA GLN A 411 -13.06 16.64 -33.80
C GLN A 411 -12.38 15.84 -34.92
N GLN A 412 -13.06 15.66 -36.03
CA GLN A 412 -12.52 14.97 -37.20
C GLN A 412 -11.61 15.86 -38.06
N LYS A 413 -11.70 17.19 -37.94
CA LYS A 413 -10.86 18.16 -38.68
C LYS A 413 -10.39 19.26 -37.73
N TRP A 414 -9.10 19.36 -37.57
CA TRP A 414 -8.44 20.46 -36.88
C TRP A 414 -8.06 21.56 -37.86
N ASN A 415 -8.18 22.83 -37.45
CA ASN A 415 -7.56 23.93 -38.19
C ASN A 415 -6.05 23.82 -37.89
N VAL A 416 -5.33 23.24 -38.84
CA VAL A 416 -3.97 22.73 -38.62
C VAL A 416 -2.97 23.87 -38.72
N PRO A 417 -2.13 24.12 -37.66
CA PRO A 417 -1.07 25.11 -37.79
C PRO A 417 -0.06 24.71 -38.86
N MET A 418 0.36 25.70 -39.65
CA MET A 418 1.44 25.48 -40.60
C MET A 418 2.78 25.57 -39.84
N VAL A 419 3.43 24.43 -39.66
CA VAL A 419 4.80 24.32 -39.15
C VAL A 419 5.73 24.20 -40.36
N LYS A 420 6.61 25.19 -40.56
CA LYS A 420 7.60 25.21 -41.66
C LYS A 420 8.86 24.44 -41.30
N LYS A 421 9.31 24.59 -40.05
CA LYS A 421 10.53 23.93 -39.51
C LYS A 421 10.26 23.38 -38.13
N ALA A 422 10.88 22.27 -37.79
CA ALA A 422 10.96 21.73 -36.44
C ALA A 422 12.30 21.00 -36.27
N TYR A 423 12.82 21.03 -35.06
CA TYR A 423 14.01 20.29 -34.70
C TYR A 423 13.74 18.80 -34.77
N SER A 424 14.62 18.05 -35.42
CA SER A 424 14.50 16.58 -35.46
C SER A 424 14.60 15.97 -34.06
N VAL A 425 13.85 14.90 -33.84
CA VAL A 425 13.84 14.19 -32.55
C VAL A 425 14.80 13.01 -32.64
N LEU A 426 15.79 13.00 -31.75
CA LEU A 426 16.80 11.94 -31.61
C LEU A 426 16.46 11.05 -30.41
N ASN A 427 16.94 9.80 -30.43
CA ASN A 427 16.81 8.86 -29.33
C ASN A 427 15.38 8.63 -28.79
N ALA A 428 14.37 8.74 -29.65
CA ALA A 428 12.96 8.58 -29.27
C ALA A 428 12.65 7.23 -28.61
N THR A 429 13.37 6.17 -28.97
CA THR A 429 13.21 4.82 -28.40
C THR A 429 13.77 4.67 -26.99
N ASN A 430 14.70 5.54 -26.60
CA ASN A 430 15.37 5.48 -25.29
C ASN A 430 14.79 6.49 -24.28
N SER A 431 13.85 7.33 -24.70
CA SER A 431 13.19 8.31 -23.84
C SER A 431 11.83 7.80 -23.37
N SER A 432 11.43 8.24 -22.17
CA SER A 432 10.08 7.99 -21.64
C SER A 432 9.06 9.06 -22.09
N ALA A 433 9.42 9.88 -23.08
CA ALA A 433 8.58 10.96 -23.56
C ALA A 433 7.40 10.45 -24.40
N THR A 434 6.20 11.00 -24.12
CA THR A 434 4.97 10.68 -24.83
C THR A 434 4.68 11.81 -25.83
N PRO A 435 4.60 11.53 -27.15
CA PRO A 435 4.18 12.50 -28.15
C PRO A 435 2.70 12.88 -27.94
N LEU A 436 2.43 14.18 -27.90
CA LEU A 436 1.07 14.74 -27.76
C LEU A 436 0.56 15.34 -29.07
N LEU A 437 1.43 16.04 -29.83
CA LEU A 437 1.15 16.50 -31.20
C LEU A 437 2.10 15.81 -32.17
N ILE A 438 1.57 15.22 -33.21
CA ILE A 438 2.34 14.43 -34.18
C ILE A 438 2.07 14.97 -35.60
N ALA A 439 3.16 15.29 -36.32
CA ALA A 439 3.13 15.71 -37.69
C ALA A 439 2.86 14.54 -38.66
N ARG A 440 2.53 14.84 -39.94
CA ARG A 440 2.37 13.83 -41.01
C ARG A 440 3.63 13.01 -41.26
N SER A 441 4.79 13.58 -41.01
CA SER A 441 6.07 12.89 -41.09
C SER A 441 6.27 11.83 -39.99
N GLY A 442 5.37 11.75 -38.99
CA GLY A 442 5.53 10.96 -37.80
C GLY A 442 6.32 11.65 -36.68
N GLN A 443 6.89 12.82 -36.94
CA GLN A 443 7.65 13.59 -35.98
C GLN A 443 6.76 14.19 -34.89
N ALA A 444 7.22 14.11 -33.63
CA ALA A 444 6.55 14.79 -32.53
C ALA A 444 6.82 16.30 -32.61
N LEU A 445 5.75 17.12 -32.57
CA LEU A 445 5.80 18.59 -32.50
C LEU A 445 5.72 19.10 -31.07
N PHE A 446 5.03 18.38 -30.21
CA PHE A 446 4.93 18.64 -28.78
C PHE A 446 4.87 17.32 -28.03
N MET A 447 5.61 17.20 -26.93
CA MET A 447 5.69 16.01 -26.12
C MET A 447 5.79 16.33 -24.64
N ARG A 448 5.48 15.34 -23.81
CA ARG A 448 5.70 15.40 -22.37
C ARG A 448 6.54 14.22 -21.88
N SER A 449 7.31 14.41 -20.83
CA SER A 449 7.94 13.31 -20.10
C SER A 449 6.99 12.69 -19.07
N ASN A 450 7.33 11.52 -18.58
CA ASN A 450 6.61 10.91 -17.44
C ASN A 450 6.81 11.70 -16.12
N THR A 451 7.87 12.50 -16.05
CA THR A 451 8.24 13.35 -14.91
C THR A 451 7.64 14.75 -14.98
N THR A 452 6.75 15.02 -15.98
CA THR A 452 6.05 16.28 -16.12
C THR A 452 6.88 17.48 -16.64
N ALA A 453 7.88 17.20 -17.46
CA ALA A 453 8.48 18.20 -18.33
C ALA A 453 7.84 18.18 -19.72
N PHE A 454 7.80 19.34 -20.39
CA PHE A 454 7.16 19.51 -21.68
C PHE A 454 8.15 20.10 -22.69
N LEU A 455 8.09 19.64 -23.93
CA LEU A 455 8.98 20.10 -25.01
C LEU A 455 8.20 20.39 -26.28
N TRP A 456 8.31 21.63 -26.79
CA TRP A 456 8.04 21.94 -28.17
C TRP A 456 9.28 21.63 -29.01
N THR A 457 9.09 21.04 -30.19
CA THR A 457 10.21 20.80 -31.13
C THR A 457 10.29 21.88 -32.20
N THR A 458 9.44 22.91 -32.13
CA THR A 458 9.44 24.04 -33.05
C THR A 458 9.63 25.34 -32.28
N ALA A 459 10.44 26.25 -32.82
CA ALA A 459 10.50 27.61 -32.34
C ALA A 459 9.22 28.39 -32.69
N LEU A 460 8.99 29.51 -32.01
CA LEU A 460 7.76 30.32 -32.19
C LEU A 460 7.92 31.46 -33.18
N GLN A 461 9.09 31.67 -33.73
CA GLN A 461 9.37 32.71 -34.72
C GLN A 461 8.70 32.41 -36.07
N PRO A 462 8.37 33.47 -36.89
CA PRO A 462 7.69 33.29 -38.17
C PRO A 462 8.43 32.42 -39.21
N SER A 463 9.75 32.32 -39.09
CA SER A 463 10.63 31.41 -39.84
C SER A 463 10.29 29.94 -39.64
N PHE A 464 9.82 29.56 -38.44
CA PHE A 464 9.41 28.20 -38.08
C PHE A 464 7.93 27.90 -38.35
N GLY A 465 7.11 28.94 -38.57
CA GLY A 465 5.71 28.76 -38.94
C GLY A 465 4.74 29.73 -38.27
N SER A 466 3.48 29.33 -38.15
CA SER A 466 2.39 30.14 -37.61
C SER A 466 1.70 29.51 -36.38
N MET A 467 2.40 28.70 -35.62
CA MET A 467 1.84 27.98 -34.46
C MET A 467 1.16 28.93 -33.47
N VAL A 468 1.78 30.07 -33.20
CA VAL A 468 1.30 31.08 -32.25
C VAL A 468 -0.06 31.70 -32.63
N ASN A 469 -0.45 31.63 -33.91
CA ASN A 469 -1.69 32.22 -34.42
C ASN A 469 -2.88 31.25 -34.37
N GLN A 470 -2.68 30.06 -33.82
CA GLN A 470 -3.71 29.02 -33.75
C GLN A 470 -4.21 28.86 -32.31
N SER A 471 -5.51 28.60 -32.15
CA SER A 471 -6.15 28.41 -30.83
C SER A 471 -5.57 27.25 -30.03
N LEU A 472 -4.98 26.27 -30.69
CA LEU A 472 -4.32 25.12 -30.04
C LEU A 472 -3.10 25.55 -29.21
N PHE A 473 -2.38 26.60 -29.61
CA PHE A 473 -1.19 27.07 -28.92
C PHE A 473 -1.48 27.57 -27.49
N PRO A 474 -2.35 28.60 -27.30
CA PRO A 474 -2.70 29.03 -25.95
C PRO A 474 -3.36 27.90 -25.13
N THR A 475 -4.18 27.04 -25.74
CA THR A 475 -4.78 25.88 -25.06
C THR A 475 -3.72 24.98 -24.46
N ILE A 476 -2.65 24.66 -25.21
CA ILE A 476 -1.56 23.81 -24.69
C ILE A 476 -0.80 24.51 -23.58
N LEU A 477 -0.50 25.80 -23.71
CA LEU A 477 0.20 26.55 -22.66
C LEU A 477 -0.60 26.56 -21.34
N LEU A 478 -1.91 26.85 -21.43
CA LEU A 478 -2.79 26.83 -20.27
C LEU A 478 -2.87 25.45 -19.65
N ARG A 479 -2.91 24.39 -20.48
CA ARG A 479 -2.86 23.01 -19.98
C ARG A 479 -1.53 22.68 -19.30
N CYS A 480 -0.39 23.18 -19.77
CA CYS A 480 0.88 23.02 -19.06
C CYS A 480 0.83 23.67 -17.67
N ALA A 481 0.24 24.87 -17.57
CA ALA A 481 0.06 25.57 -16.29
C ALA A 481 -0.92 24.83 -15.37
N GLU A 482 -2.03 24.33 -15.89
CA GLU A 482 -2.97 23.50 -15.12
C GLU A 482 -2.33 22.21 -14.64
N PHE A 483 -1.57 21.52 -15.45
CA PHE A 483 -0.79 20.36 -15.02
C PHE A 483 0.25 20.74 -13.98
N ALA A 484 0.84 21.93 -14.08
CA ALA A 484 1.80 22.43 -13.09
C ALA A 484 1.12 22.76 -11.75
N SER A 485 -0.09 23.25 -11.75
CA SER A 485 -0.87 23.53 -10.55
C SER A 485 -1.51 22.27 -9.95
N GLN A 486 -1.46 21.13 -10.64
CA GLN A 486 -2.05 19.90 -10.17
C GLN A 486 -1.42 19.48 -8.84
N ARG A 487 -2.25 19.34 -7.80
CA ARG A 487 -1.89 18.78 -6.51
C ARG A 487 -2.51 17.39 -6.41
N TYR A 488 -1.67 16.40 -6.17
CA TYR A 488 -2.17 15.06 -5.87
C TYR A 488 -2.85 15.07 -4.51
N PRO A 489 -3.90 14.24 -4.32
CA PRO A 489 -4.50 14.09 -3.00
C PRO A 489 -3.41 13.72 -1.97
N ASN A 490 -3.37 14.45 -0.88
CA ASN A 490 -2.43 14.18 0.20
C ASN A 490 -2.99 13.05 1.07
N TYR A 491 -2.85 11.83 0.62
CA TYR A 491 -3.15 10.64 1.42
C TYR A 491 -2.09 9.57 1.27
N ALA A 492 -2.01 8.71 2.27
CA ALA A 492 -1.20 7.50 2.22
C ALA A 492 -1.94 6.32 2.83
N ILE A 493 -1.50 5.12 2.47
CA ILE A 493 -2.08 3.85 2.92
C ILE A 493 -1.11 3.22 3.94
N LEU A 494 -1.53 3.16 5.19
CA LEU A 494 -0.78 2.54 6.28
C LEU A 494 -0.50 1.06 5.97
N GLY A 495 0.71 0.64 6.20
CA GLY A 495 1.16 -0.73 5.92
C GLY A 495 1.50 -1.03 4.45
N LYS A 496 1.17 -0.11 3.53
CA LYS A 496 1.53 -0.21 2.10
C LYS A 496 2.57 0.83 1.70
N ASP A 497 2.31 2.10 2.04
CA ASP A 497 3.18 3.20 1.68
C ASP A 497 4.23 3.42 2.77
N ALA A 498 5.50 3.41 2.38
CA ALA A 498 6.60 3.68 3.30
C ALA A 498 6.77 5.17 3.57
N GLN A 499 6.39 6.00 2.60
CA GLN A 499 6.61 7.45 2.61
C GLN A 499 5.43 8.18 1.99
N ILE A 500 5.19 9.41 2.46
CA ILE A 500 4.28 10.37 1.82
C ILE A 500 5.06 11.60 1.37
N LYS A 501 4.86 12.03 0.12
CA LYS A 501 5.48 13.24 -0.41
C LYS A 501 4.57 14.43 -0.11
N VAL A 502 5.14 15.48 0.46
CA VAL A 502 4.44 16.72 0.77
C VAL A 502 5.24 17.90 0.25
N ARG A 503 4.58 18.79 -0.47
CA ARG A 503 5.18 20.07 -0.87
C ARG A 503 4.87 21.09 0.22
N ALA A 504 5.86 21.36 1.08
CA ALA A 504 5.74 22.34 2.14
C ALA A 504 7.11 22.93 2.45
N SER A 505 7.17 24.24 2.70
CA SER A 505 8.38 24.88 3.19
C SER A 505 8.55 24.63 4.69
N HIS A 506 9.71 24.12 5.09
CA HIS A 506 10.02 23.83 6.48
C HIS A 506 11.42 24.33 6.83
N SER A 507 11.52 25.12 7.91
CA SER A 507 12.75 25.78 8.35
C SER A 507 13.70 24.92 9.19
N ASN A 508 13.39 23.67 9.45
CA ASN A 508 14.12 22.74 10.34
C ASN A 508 14.24 23.19 11.82
N GLU A 509 13.57 24.26 12.23
CA GLU A 509 13.65 24.78 13.61
C GLU A 509 12.78 23.99 14.60
N ALA A 510 11.78 23.27 14.12
CA ALA A 510 10.90 22.45 14.95
C ALA A 510 10.68 21.05 14.35
N PRO A 511 10.49 20.00 15.16
CA PRO A 511 10.18 18.68 14.64
C PRO A 511 8.82 18.68 13.94
N LEU A 512 8.73 17.99 12.81
CA LEU A 512 7.46 17.78 12.12
C LEU A 512 6.59 16.79 12.89
N ARG A 513 5.30 17.10 13.04
CA ARG A 513 4.34 16.30 13.78
C ARG A 513 3.07 16.10 12.96
N PHE A 514 2.55 14.89 13.00
CA PHE A 514 1.16 14.60 12.67
C PHE A 514 0.29 14.85 13.89
N ILE A 515 -0.69 15.72 13.76
CA ILE A 515 -1.61 16.06 14.84
C ILE A 515 -3.04 15.76 14.39
N SER A 516 -3.75 14.98 15.19
CA SER A 516 -5.20 14.77 15.09
C SER A 516 -5.85 15.02 16.45
N ALA A 517 -7.17 14.88 16.56
CA ALA A 517 -7.87 15.04 17.83
C ALA A 517 -7.40 14.06 18.93
N GLU A 518 -6.92 12.87 18.53
CA GLU A 518 -6.57 11.78 19.45
C GLU A 518 -5.07 11.45 19.49
N THR A 519 -4.31 11.93 18.52
CA THR A 519 -2.92 11.47 18.33
C THR A 519 -2.01 12.62 17.96
N GLU A 520 -0.85 12.64 18.60
CA GLU A 520 0.31 13.43 18.18
C GLU A 520 1.48 12.48 17.93
N PHE A 521 2.10 12.58 16.75
CA PHE A 521 3.20 11.71 16.35
C PHE A 521 4.30 12.52 15.65
N ILE A 522 5.54 12.46 16.17
CA ILE A 522 6.70 13.06 15.54
C ILE A 522 7.09 12.21 14.33
N VAL A 523 7.01 12.79 13.13
CA VAL A 523 7.33 12.11 11.89
C VAL A 523 8.77 12.44 11.46
N GLN A 524 9.51 11.40 11.09
CA GLN A 524 10.80 11.57 10.44
C GLN A 524 10.60 11.93 8.97
N TYR A 525 11.48 12.73 8.42
CA TYR A 525 11.42 13.14 7.03
C TYR A 525 12.81 13.22 6.40
N VAL A 526 12.82 13.15 5.06
CA VAL A 526 13.99 13.33 4.21
C VAL A 526 13.58 14.23 3.05
N GLY A 527 14.47 15.05 2.56
CA GLY A 527 14.23 15.90 1.39
C GLY A 527 14.60 17.36 1.63
N THR A 528 14.24 18.19 0.64
CA THR A 528 14.46 19.64 0.66
C THR A 528 13.24 20.37 1.23
N PRO A 529 13.37 21.65 1.63
CA PRO A 529 12.26 22.42 2.20
C PRO A 529 10.95 22.37 1.42
N ASN A 530 10.97 22.26 0.10
CA ASN A 530 9.75 22.23 -0.73
C ASN A 530 9.39 20.83 -1.24
N ASN A 531 10.11 19.78 -0.83
CA ASN A 531 9.87 18.39 -1.25
C ASN A 531 10.16 17.44 -0.09
N LEU A 532 9.28 17.43 0.89
CA LEU A 532 9.40 16.60 2.08
C LEU A 532 8.89 15.19 1.79
N ARG A 533 9.65 14.18 2.20
CA ARG A 533 9.25 12.76 2.20
C ARG A 533 9.13 12.30 3.64
N LEU A 534 7.91 12.24 4.13
CA LEU A 534 7.59 11.85 5.50
C LEU A 534 7.59 10.33 5.63
N GLN A 535 8.28 9.80 6.64
CA GLN A 535 8.43 8.35 6.86
C GLN A 535 7.26 7.82 7.68
N ILE A 536 6.43 6.97 7.11
CA ILE A 536 5.23 6.40 7.75
C ILE A 536 5.23 4.86 7.79
N GLY A 537 6.23 4.21 7.17
CA GLY A 537 6.31 2.75 7.08
C GLY A 537 6.98 2.03 8.26
N GLY A 538 7.48 2.77 9.25
CA GLY A 538 8.15 2.17 10.41
C GLY A 538 7.17 1.60 11.45
N THR A 539 7.61 0.60 12.24
CA THR A 539 6.79 -0.06 13.28
C THR A 539 6.17 0.96 14.25
N ALA A 540 6.94 1.95 14.71
CA ALA A 540 6.45 2.99 15.62
C ALA A 540 5.33 3.86 15.00
N ALA A 541 5.38 4.10 13.68
CA ALA A 541 4.32 4.81 12.97
C ALA A 541 3.05 3.96 12.88
N LEU A 542 3.19 2.67 12.53
CA LEU A 542 2.07 1.74 12.40
C LEU A 542 1.39 1.42 13.74
N GLU A 543 2.12 1.49 14.86
CA GLU A 543 1.55 1.32 16.20
C GLU A 543 0.74 2.54 16.68
N ARG A 544 1.10 3.75 16.22
CA ARG A 544 0.52 5.00 16.73
C ARG A 544 -0.42 5.69 15.77
N LEU A 545 -0.19 5.58 14.45
CA LEU A 545 -1.01 6.24 13.45
C LEU A 545 -2.22 5.37 13.11
N LYS A 546 -3.40 5.97 13.10
CA LYS A 546 -4.65 5.36 12.67
C LYS A 546 -5.13 6.00 11.37
N ALA A 547 -6.06 5.34 10.68
CA ALA A 547 -6.74 5.99 9.55
C ALA A 547 -7.50 7.23 10.04
N GLY A 548 -7.35 8.35 9.32
CA GLY A 548 -7.94 9.62 9.72
C GLY A 548 -7.31 10.82 9.02
N LEU A 549 -7.74 11.99 9.43
CA LEU A 549 -7.24 13.28 8.96
C LEU A 549 -6.25 13.85 9.97
N TYR A 550 -5.10 14.32 9.48
CA TYR A 550 -4.01 14.85 10.27
C TYR A 550 -3.54 16.21 9.76
N GLU A 551 -3.17 17.08 10.67
CA GLU A 551 -2.38 18.26 10.36
C GLU A 551 -0.89 17.90 10.42
N LEU A 552 -0.15 18.21 9.36
CA LEU A 552 1.31 18.24 9.40
C LEU A 552 1.74 19.59 9.94
N LYS A 553 2.30 19.60 11.12
CA LYS A 553 2.67 20.82 11.83
C LYS A 553 4.18 20.86 12.15
N GLY A 554 4.82 21.97 11.81
CA GLY A 554 6.10 22.40 12.33
C GLY A 554 5.89 23.51 13.36
N ILE A 555 6.39 24.73 13.09
CA ILE A 555 5.99 25.94 13.83
C ILE A 555 4.54 26.28 13.48
N GLU A 556 4.21 26.23 12.18
CA GLU A 556 2.88 26.45 11.64
C GLU A 556 2.34 25.16 11.00
N THR A 557 1.04 25.13 10.67
CA THR A 557 0.45 24.04 9.90
C THR A 557 0.93 24.13 8.46
N LEU A 558 1.62 23.09 8.01
CA LEU A 558 2.26 23.02 6.69
C LEU A 558 1.37 22.37 5.64
N ALA A 559 0.63 21.34 6.03
CA ALA A 559 -0.25 20.59 5.12
C ALA A 559 -1.31 19.82 5.90
N GLN A 560 -2.36 19.43 5.18
CA GLN A 560 -3.38 18.49 5.65
C GLN A 560 -3.12 17.13 4.99
N ILE A 561 -3.11 16.06 5.78
CA ILE A 561 -2.76 14.72 5.32
C ILE A 561 -3.83 13.74 5.76
N ALA A 562 -4.18 12.82 4.89
CA ALA A 562 -5.09 11.75 5.18
C ALA A 562 -4.35 10.40 5.23
N LEU A 563 -4.66 9.58 6.22
CA LEU A 563 -4.17 8.21 6.32
C LEU A 563 -5.34 7.24 6.20
N ASN A 564 -5.14 6.18 5.44
CA ASN A 564 -6.12 5.11 5.25
C ASN A 564 -5.49 3.76 5.57
N TYR A 565 -6.31 2.78 5.93
CA TYR A 565 -5.88 1.39 6.03
C TYR A 565 -5.84 0.72 4.66
N ASN A 566 -4.99 -0.29 4.52
CA ASN A 566 -4.92 -1.10 3.30
C ASN A 566 -6.20 -1.94 3.13
N ARG A 567 -6.73 -2.00 1.91
CA ARG A 567 -7.95 -2.76 1.56
C ARG A 567 -7.68 -4.23 1.18
N ILE A 568 -6.47 -4.71 1.39
CA ILE A 568 -6.08 -6.08 1.03
C ILE A 568 -6.91 -7.15 1.76
N GLU A 569 -7.43 -6.82 2.95
CA GLU A 569 -8.26 -7.71 3.77
C GLU A 569 -9.76 -7.48 3.63
N SER A 570 -10.16 -6.49 2.83
CA SER A 570 -11.58 -6.19 2.61
C SER A 570 -12.30 -7.27 1.79
N GLN A 571 -11.56 -8.07 1.03
CA GLN A 571 -12.10 -9.11 0.15
C GLN A 571 -12.19 -10.46 0.85
N LEU A 572 -12.27 -10.68 2.05
CA LEU A 572 -12.53 -11.89 2.85
C LEU A 572 -12.41 -13.25 2.08
N LYS A 573 -11.45 -13.36 1.16
CA LYS A 573 -11.18 -14.60 0.40
C LYS A 573 -10.33 -15.55 1.25
N LEU A 574 -10.97 -16.58 1.78
CA LEU A 574 -10.30 -17.56 2.63
C LEU A 574 -9.70 -18.71 1.80
N LEU A 575 -8.57 -19.23 2.25
CA LEU A 575 -8.06 -20.51 1.75
C LEU A 575 -8.96 -21.65 2.22
N SER A 576 -9.26 -22.57 1.33
CA SER A 576 -9.86 -23.86 1.71
C SER A 576 -8.83 -24.72 2.45
N LYS A 577 -9.31 -25.76 3.14
CA LYS A 577 -8.41 -26.72 3.79
C LYS A 577 -7.41 -27.36 2.81
N SER A 578 -7.88 -27.76 1.62
CA SER A 578 -7.01 -28.35 0.60
C SER A 578 -5.96 -27.36 0.13
N GLU A 579 -6.34 -26.12 -0.24
CA GLU A 579 -5.40 -25.10 -0.70
C GLU A 579 -4.34 -24.77 0.35
N LEU A 580 -4.72 -24.70 1.64
CA LEU A 580 -3.76 -24.44 2.71
C LEU A 580 -2.80 -25.63 2.92
N ILE A 581 -3.29 -26.86 2.91
CA ILE A 581 -2.44 -28.05 3.03
C ILE A 581 -1.50 -28.14 1.82
N ASP A 582 -1.99 -27.98 0.61
CA ASP A 582 -1.19 -27.99 -0.62
C ASP A 582 -0.11 -26.91 -0.59
N LEU A 583 -0.44 -25.70 -0.13
CA LEU A 583 0.53 -24.60 0.05
C LEU A 583 1.64 -24.99 1.05
N LEU A 584 1.29 -25.56 2.18
CA LEU A 584 2.25 -25.95 3.22
C LEU A 584 3.14 -27.12 2.76
N GLU A 585 2.55 -28.16 2.18
CA GLU A 585 3.27 -29.37 1.75
C GLU A 585 4.19 -29.10 0.55
N SER A 586 3.73 -28.35 -0.44
CA SER A 586 4.54 -27.93 -1.59
C SER A 586 5.75 -27.09 -1.20
N ASN A 587 5.67 -26.39 -0.07
CA ASN A 587 6.75 -25.58 0.47
C ASN A 587 7.51 -26.24 1.66
N GLY A 588 7.43 -27.57 1.77
CA GLY A 588 8.29 -28.36 2.66
C GLY A 588 7.74 -28.61 4.06
N ILE A 589 6.57 -28.09 4.42
CA ILE A 589 5.90 -28.35 5.70
C ILE A 589 4.97 -29.56 5.54
N LYS A 590 5.52 -30.75 5.77
CA LYS A 590 4.76 -32.00 5.71
C LYS A 590 4.04 -32.28 7.02
N ASN A 591 2.84 -32.88 6.94
CA ASN A 591 2.05 -33.30 8.12
C ASN A 591 1.59 -32.15 9.03
N CYS A 592 1.10 -31.04 8.46
CA CYS A 592 0.42 -30.03 9.25
C CYS A 592 -0.93 -30.55 9.79
N ASN A 593 -1.14 -30.43 11.08
CA ASN A 593 -2.42 -30.76 11.73
C ASN A 593 -3.39 -29.58 11.51
N PHE A 594 -4.29 -29.73 10.54
CA PHE A 594 -5.30 -28.72 10.25
C PHE A 594 -6.58 -28.99 11.03
N ASN A 595 -7.02 -27.97 11.78
CA ASN A 595 -8.26 -27.97 12.53
C ASN A 595 -9.12 -26.78 12.09
N GLN A 596 -10.33 -27.06 11.62
CA GLN A 596 -11.33 -26.05 11.35
C GLN A 596 -12.30 -26.00 12.51
N ILE A 597 -12.46 -24.83 13.10
CA ILE A 597 -13.47 -24.61 14.14
C ILE A 597 -14.80 -24.44 13.43
N LYS A 598 -15.70 -25.42 13.60
CA LYS A 598 -17.02 -25.41 13.00
C LYS A 598 -18.00 -24.62 13.86
N GLU A 599 -18.97 -24.01 13.21
CA GLU A 599 -20.12 -23.36 13.84
C GLU A 599 -20.78 -24.31 14.87
N GLY A 600 -20.94 -23.86 16.12
CA GLY A 600 -21.51 -24.67 17.21
C GLY A 600 -20.55 -25.68 17.89
N GLN A 601 -19.30 -25.80 17.47
CA GLN A 601 -18.31 -26.55 18.25
C GLN A 601 -17.83 -25.69 19.42
N SER A 602 -18.13 -26.14 20.63
CA SER A 602 -17.53 -25.55 21.83
C SER A 602 -16.00 -25.63 21.73
N LEU A 603 -15.33 -24.50 21.89
CA LEU A 603 -13.86 -24.40 21.96
C LEU A 603 -13.25 -25.34 23.01
N THR A 604 -14.06 -25.87 23.94
CA THR A 604 -13.66 -26.84 24.98
C THR A 604 -13.22 -28.18 24.42
N ALA A 605 -13.60 -28.58 23.21
CA ALA A 605 -13.25 -29.84 22.58
C ALA A 605 -11.91 -29.82 21.84
N ILE A 606 -11.30 -28.65 21.69
CA ILE A 606 -10.06 -28.46 20.91
C ILE A 606 -8.87 -28.45 21.89
N VAL A 607 -8.40 -29.63 22.21
CA VAL A 607 -7.14 -29.80 22.94
C VAL A 607 -6.03 -30.16 21.95
N LEU A 608 -4.82 -29.65 22.17
CA LEU A 608 -3.62 -30.17 21.53
C LEU A 608 -3.53 -31.68 21.87
N LYS A 609 -4.18 -32.53 21.07
CA LYS A 609 -4.09 -33.98 21.25
C LYS A 609 -2.63 -34.37 21.10
N GLU A 610 -2.01 -34.75 22.18
CA GLU A 610 -0.82 -35.56 22.08
C GLU A 610 -1.23 -36.88 21.44
N SER A 611 -0.83 -37.08 20.19
CA SER A 611 -0.93 -38.37 19.53
C SER A 611 0.01 -39.32 20.28
N ASN A 612 -0.48 -40.01 21.24
CA ASN A 612 0.09 -41.28 21.75
C ASN A 612 -0.67 -41.75 23.00
N SER A 613 -1.93 -42.17 22.82
CA SER A 613 -2.52 -43.12 23.75
C SER A 613 -2.81 -44.43 23.01
N TYR A 614 -1.89 -45.35 23.08
CA TYR A 614 -2.05 -46.73 22.58
C TYR A 614 -3.11 -47.57 23.33
N TRP A 615 -3.98 -46.94 24.14
CA TRP A 615 -4.95 -47.58 25.02
C TRP A 615 -6.42 -47.29 24.64
N ARG A 616 -6.72 -47.25 23.35
CA ARG A 616 -8.10 -47.38 22.86
C ARG A 616 -8.16 -48.53 21.87
N LEU A 617 -8.11 -49.74 22.38
CA LEU A 617 -8.73 -50.92 21.82
C LEU A 617 -9.85 -51.36 22.74
#